data_17e6e274115eb1ed3caf45d5155f8645
#
_entry.id   17e6e274115eb1ed3caf45d5155f8645
#
_cell.length_a   1.000
_cell.length_b   1.000
_cell.length_c   1.000
_cell.angle_alpha   90.00
_cell.angle_beta   90.00
_cell.angle_gamma   90.00
#
_symmetry.space_group_name_H-M   'P 1'
#
loop_
_entity.id
_entity.type
_entity.pdbx_description
1 polymer ?
#
loop_
_entity_poly.entity_id
_entity_poly.type
_entity_poly.pdbx_seq_one_letter_code
_entity_poly.pdbx_strand_id
1 'polypeptide(L)'
;LVLTGLGAAILLNNGTNLIFGTISFVTNAAGSILQLAVSLDYSVFLIHRFAECRAENPDASPEECMVDALCRSTGSILSSGLTTVIGFLALVLMQFQIGPDLGLALAKGVVLSLVTVFTFMPALTLAAYQWMDKTYHRPLLPSFDKFGRFVARIMLPMALVLVILMVPSYLASNSNQYYYGAAHMFGENTRLGADTAAIEETFGRSDTYVVLVPEG
;
A
#
# COMPACT_ATOMS: atom_id res chain seq x y z
N LEU A 1 7.16 -12.30 -12.66
CA LEU A 1 5.99 -12.92 -12.02
C LEU A 1 5.25 -11.93 -11.12
N VAL A 2 5.89 -11.41 -10.07
CA VAL A 2 5.22 -10.47 -9.14
C VAL A 2 4.71 -9.23 -9.87
N LEU A 3 5.52 -8.63 -10.75
CA LEU A 3 5.12 -7.44 -11.51
C LEU A 3 3.96 -7.70 -12.48
N THR A 4 3.84 -8.88 -13.05
CA THR A 4 2.70 -9.24 -13.91
C THR A 4 1.42 -9.43 -13.11
N GLY A 5 1.50 -10.11 -11.94
CA GLY A 5 0.37 -10.21 -11.01
C GLY A 5 -0.10 -8.85 -10.51
N LEU A 6 0.85 -7.99 -10.16
CA LEU A 6 0.60 -6.62 -9.76
C LEU A 6 -0.07 -5.79 -10.87
N GLY A 7 0.45 -5.89 -12.10
CA GLY A 7 -0.15 -5.23 -13.26
C GLY A 7 -1.60 -5.65 -13.49
N ALA A 8 -1.90 -6.95 -13.38
CA ALA A 8 -3.26 -7.47 -13.46
C ALA A 8 -4.18 -6.89 -12.37
N ALA A 9 -3.71 -6.85 -11.11
CA ALA A 9 -4.47 -6.30 -10.00
C ALA A 9 -4.79 -4.80 -10.20
N ILE A 10 -3.80 -4.00 -10.65
CA ILE A 10 -3.98 -2.57 -10.92
C ILE A 10 -4.94 -2.34 -12.10
N LEU A 11 -4.81 -3.10 -13.17
CA LEU A 11 -5.72 -3.00 -14.33
C LEU A 11 -7.16 -3.34 -13.94
N LEU A 12 -7.37 -4.39 -13.15
CA LEU A 12 -8.68 -4.75 -12.62
C LEU A 12 -9.24 -3.64 -11.72
N ASN A 13 -8.41 -3.05 -10.87
CA ASN A 13 -8.85 -1.97 -10.00
C ASN A 13 -9.25 -0.73 -10.79
N ASN A 14 -8.42 -0.30 -11.73
CA ASN A 14 -8.71 0.86 -12.58
C ASN A 14 -9.94 0.62 -13.47
N GLY A 15 -10.06 -0.58 -14.06
CA GLY A 15 -11.25 -0.93 -14.86
C GLY A 15 -12.54 -0.93 -14.06
N THR A 16 -12.51 -1.41 -12.81
CA THR A 16 -13.69 -1.43 -11.92
C THR A 16 -13.99 -0.08 -11.27
N ASN A 17 -13.12 0.93 -11.40
CA ASN A 17 -13.40 2.29 -10.94
C ASN A 17 -14.62 2.91 -11.66
N LEU A 18 -14.91 2.45 -12.89
CA LEU A 18 -16.10 2.88 -13.63
C LEU A 18 -17.43 2.67 -12.85
N ILE A 19 -17.46 1.68 -11.95
CA ILE A 19 -18.64 1.37 -11.13
C ILE A 19 -18.95 2.48 -10.12
N PHE A 20 -17.92 3.23 -9.68
CA PHE A 20 -18.05 4.30 -8.69
C PHE A 20 -18.32 5.68 -9.32
N GLY A 21 -18.34 5.78 -10.65
CA GLY A 21 -18.55 7.05 -11.36
C GLY A 21 -17.32 7.96 -11.30
N THR A 22 -17.44 9.11 -10.66
CA THR A 22 -16.32 10.07 -10.53
C THR A 22 -15.49 9.77 -9.29
N ILE A 23 -14.19 9.54 -9.48
CA ILE A 23 -13.23 9.32 -8.41
C ILE A 23 -12.26 10.50 -8.36
N SER A 24 -11.93 10.99 -7.16
CA SER A 24 -10.93 12.02 -6.95
C SER A 24 -9.57 11.60 -7.50
N PHE A 25 -8.83 12.54 -8.08
CA PHE A 25 -7.43 12.33 -8.51
C PHE A 25 -6.56 11.80 -7.36
N VAL A 26 -6.74 12.36 -6.15
CA VAL A 26 -6.01 11.93 -4.95
C VAL A 26 -6.33 10.47 -4.62
N THR A 27 -7.61 10.10 -4.66
CA THR A 27 -8.08 8.73 -4.41
C THR A 27 -7.49 7.74 -5.42
N ASN A 28 -7.46 8.10 -6.70
CA ASN A 28 -6.90 7.24 -7.74
C ASN A 28 -5.39 7.05 -7.58
N ALA A 29 -4.65 8.12 -7.28
CA ALA A 29 -3.22 8.06 -7.05
C ALA A 29 -2.87 7.25 -5.80
N ALA A 30 -3.51 7.56 -4.66
CA ALA A 30 -3.31 6.84 -3.40
C ALA A 30 -3.69 5.36 -3.52
N GLY A 31 -4.81 5.06 -4.20
CA GLY A 31 -5.28 3.70 -4.45
C GLY A 31 -4.28 2.87 -5.24
N SER A 32 -3.73 3.42 -6.31
CA SER A 32 -2.75 2.73 -7.15
C SER A 32 -1.44 2.45 -6.40
N ILE A 33 -0.93 3.42 -5.64
CA ILE A 33 0.30 3.26 -4.85
C ILE A 33 0.11 2.24 -3.73
N LEU A 34 -0.99 2.33 -2.99
CA LEU A 34 -1.28 1.39 -1.92
C LEU A 34 -1.47 -0.03 -2.44
N GLN A 35 -2.22 -0.17 -3.53
CA GLN A 35 -2.45 -1.47 -4.15
C GLN A 35 -1.15 -2.11 -4.63
N LEU A 36 -0.23 -1.31 -5.17
CA LEU A 36 1.11 -1.75 -5.54
C LEU A 36 1.83 -2.35 -4.33
N ALA A 37 1.86 -1.63 -3.21
CA ALA A 37 2.53 -2.08 -2.00
C ALA A 37 1.90 -3.37 -1.45
N VAL A 38 0.58 -3.39 -1.26
CA VAL A 38 -0.15 -4.52 -0.69
C VAL A 38 -0.08 -5.78 -1.57
N SER A 39 -0.26 -5.62 -2.89
CA SER A 39 -0.16 -6.76 -3.83
C SER A 39 1.24 -7.33 -3.88
N LEU A 40 2.27 -6.48 -3.79
CA LEU A 40 3.66 -6.91 -3.80
C LEU A 40 3.96 -7.74 -2.55
N ASP A 41 3.59 -7.25 -1.37
CA ASP A 41 3.86 -7.92 -0.11
C ASP A 41 3.21 -9.31 -0.05
N TYR A 42 1.95 -9.43 -0.42
CA TYR A 42 1.24 -10.71 -0.40
C TYR A 42 1.77 -11.68 -1.46
N SER A 43 2.10 -11.17 -2.65
CA SER A 43 2.67 -12.00 -3.72
C SER A 43 4.05 -12.53 -3.35
N VAL A 44 4.92 -11.69 -2.81
CA VAL A 44 6.26 -12.10 -2.36
C VAL A 44 6.17 -13.11 -1.23
N PHE A 45 5.26 -12.89 -0.28
CA PHE A 45 5.05 -13.82 0.84
C PHE A 45 4.62 -15.22 0.35
N LEU A 46 3.67 -15.29 -0.59
CA LEU A 46 3.21 -16.55 -1.17
C LEU A 46 4.33 -17.27 -1.94
N ILE A 47 5.06 -16.54 -2.80
CA ILE A 47 6.17 -17.11 -3.57
C ILE A 47 7.29 -17.60 -2.66
N HIS A 48 7.58 -16.86 -1.59
CA HIS A 48 8.59 -17.26 -0.62
C HIS A 48 8.21 -18.59 0.07
N ARG A 49 6.95 -18.74 0.48
CA ARG A 49 6.45 -20.01 1.04
C ARG A 49 6.51 -21.17 0.05
N PHE A 50 6.20 -20.89 -1.21
CA PHE A 50 6.36 -21.90 -2.28
C PHE A 50 7.81 -22.32 -2.46
N ALA A 51 8.75 -21.38 -2.50
CA ALA A 51 10.17 -21.66 -2.61
C ALA A 51 10.72 -22.43 -1.39
N GLU A 52 10.25 -22.08 -0.18
CA GLU A 52 10.59 -22.77 1.06
C GLU A 52 10.14 -24.23 1.05
N CYS A 53 8.89 -24.50 0.66
CA CYS A 53 8.37 -25.88 0.55
C CYS A 53 9.20 -26.70 -0.45
N ARG A 54 9.57 -26.15 -1.60
CA ARG A 54 10.39 -26.83 -2.60
C ARG A 54 11.81 -27.10 -2.11
N ALA A 55 12.36 -26.24 -1.27
CA ALA A 55 13.66 -26.44 -0.67
C ALA A 55 13.64 -27.52 0.44
N GLU A 56 12.58 -27.58 1.22
CA GLU A 56 12.38 -28.57 2.27
C GLU A 56 12.02 -29.96 1.71
N ASN A 57 11.27 -30.01 0.61
CA ASN A 57 10.75 -31.24 0.00
C ASN A 57 11.12 -31.31 -1.49
N PRO A 58 12.34 -31.67 -1.85
CA PRO A 58 12.79 -31.73 -3.25
C PRO A 58 12.02 -32.72 -4.13
N ASP A 59 11.44 -33.76 -3.52
CA ASP A 59 10.69 -34.83 -4.20
C ASP A 59 9.19 -34.49 -4.39
N ALA A 60 8.69 -33.42 -3.74
CA ALA A 60 7.31 -32.99 -3.88
C ALA A 60 7.04 -32.34 -5.22
N SER A 61 5.86 -32.55 -5.78
CA SER A 61 5.45 -31.88 -7.00
C SER A 61 5.28 -30.37 -6.78
N PRO A 62 5.48 -29.52 -7.81
CA PRO A 62 5.25 -28.08 -7.70
C PRO A 62 3.84 -27.74 -7.26
N GLU A 63 2.85 -28.52 -7.69
CA GLU A 63 1.44 -28.35 -7.32
C GLU A 63 1.23 -28.62 -5.83
N GLU A 64 1.83 -29.69 -5.27
CA GLU A 64 1.77 -29.98 -3.83
C GLU A 64 2.41 -28.87 -3.01
N CYS A 65 3.55 -28.37 -3.42
CA CYS A 65 4.21 -27.24 -2.77
C CYS A 65 3.40 -25.97 -2.85
N MET A 66 2.66 -25.73 -3.94
CA MET A 66 1.78 -24.56 -4.05
C MET A 66 0.58 -24.68 -3.12
N VAL A 67 -0.01 -25.87 -3.01
CA VAL A 67 -1.10 -26.12 -2.06
C VAL A 67 -0.64 -25.91 -0.61
N ASP A 68 0.51 -26.44 -0.24
CA ASP A 68 1.08 -26.22 1.10
C ASP A 68 1.38 -24.74 1.36
N ALA A 69 1.96 -24.04 0.39
CA ALA A 69 2.21 -22.60 0.48
C ALA A 69 0.92 -21.80 0.70
N LEU A 70 -0.14 -22.12 -0.05
CA LEU A 70 -1.46 -21.52 0.13
C LEU A 70 -2.03 -21.82 1.51
N CYS A 71 -2.02 -23.07 1.96
CA CYS A 71 -2.53 -23.45 3.27
C CYS A 71 -1.83 -22.71 4.41
N ARG A 72 -0.51 -22.59 4.36
CA ARG A 72 0.28 -21.92 5.40
C ARG A 72 0.17 -20.38 5.35
N SER A 73 -0.01 -19.80 4.17
CA SER A 73 -0.03 -18.35 4.00
C SER A 73 -1.42 -17.73 4.10
N THR A 74 -2.48 -18.48 3.78
CA THR A 74 -3.85 -17.95 3.72
C THR A 74 -4.29 -17.26 5.00
N GLY A 75 -4.06 -17.88 6.16
CA GLY A 75 -4.44 -17.30 7.45
C GLY A 75 -3.80 -15.93 7.69
N SER A 76 -2.50 -15.81 7.45
CA SER A 76 -1.77 -14.55 7.65
C SER A 76 -2.16 -13.48 6.63
N ILE A 77 -2.26 -13.84 5.36
CA ILE A 77 -2.62 -12.89 4.28
C ILE A 77 -4.06 -12.39 4.45
N LEU A 78 -5.02 -13.30 4.69
CA LEU A 78 -6.42 -12.91 4.89
C LEU A 78 -6.61 -12.07 6.14
N SER A 79 -6.00 -12.44 7.26
CA SER A 79 -6.10 -11.68 8.51
C SER A 79 -5.56 -10.25 8.33
N SER A 80 -4.39 -10.09 7.73
CA SER A 80 -3.81 -8.79 7.44
C SER A 80 -4.65 -7.99 6.44
N GLY A 81 -5.05 -8.62 5.34
CA GLY A 81 -5.85 -7.97 4.30
C GLY A 81 -7.23 -7.54 4.80
N LEU A 82 -7.94 -8.38 5.55
CA LEU A 82 -9.24 -8.04 6.13
C LEU A 82 -9.12 -6.89 7.14
N THR A 83 -8.09 -6.90 7.99
CA THR A 83 -7.84 -5.78 8.91
C THR A 83 -7.65 -4.47 8.15
N THR A 84 -6.91 -4.50 7.04
CA THR A 84 -6.69 -3.35 6.18
C THR A 84 -8.00 -2.89 5.52
N VAL A 85 -8.80 -3.81 4.99
CA VAL A 85 -10.11 -3.51 4.40
C VAL A 85 -11.03 -2.86 5.43
N ILE A 86 -11.12 -3.41 6.64
CA ILE A 86 -11.94 -2.84 7.75
C ILE A 86 -11.44 -1.44 8.10
N GLY A 87 -10.12 -1.25 8.18
CA GLY A 87 -9.53 0.08 8.43
C GLY A 87 -9.92 1.12 7.38
N PHE A 88 -9.91 0.75 6.09
CA PHE A 88 -10.37 1.65 5.03
C PHE A 88 -11.89 1.86 5.05
N LEU A 89 -12.67 0.84 5.34
CA LEU A 89 -14.12 0.99 5.47
C LEU A 89 -14.49 1.92 6.64
N ALA A 90 -13.68 2.02 7.68
CA ALA A 90 -13.89 3.00 8.74
C ALA A 90 -13.84 4.45 8.25
N LEU A 91 -13.10 4.76 7.17
CA LEU A 91 -13.09 6.09 6.54
C LEU A 91 -14.45 6.46 5.95
N VAL A 92 -15.30 5.49 5.61
CA VAL A 92 -16.66 5.74 5.10
C VAL A 92 -17.54 6.42 6.14
N LEU A 93 -17.20 6.27 7.43
CA LEU A 93 -17.92 6.92 8.53
C LEU A 93 -17.53 8.41 8.71
N MET A 94 -16.53 8.89 7.97
CA MET A 94 -16.14 10.30 8.04
C MET A 94 -17.22 11.20 7.41
N GLN A 95 -17.47 12.34 8.02
CA GLN A 95 -18.38 13.35 7.49
C GLN A 95 -17.80 14.11 6.28
N PHE A 96 -16.49 14.08 6.11
CA PHE A 96 -15.79 14.75 5.02
C PHE A 96 -15.82 13.87 3.77
N GLN A 97 -16.37 14.38 2.67
CA GLN A 97 -16.70 13.62 1.46
C GLN A 97 -15.52 12.85 0.84
N ILE A 98 -14.28 13.28 1.05
CA ILE A 98 -13.08 12.57 0.59
C ILE A 98 -12.86 11.26 1.35
N GLY A 99 -13.38 11.14 2.58
CA GLY A 99 -13.26 9.93 3.40
C GLY A 99 -13.94 8.71 2.79
N PRO A 100 -15.26 8.77 2.50
CA PRO A 100 -15.98 7.69 1.82
C PRO A 100 -15.38 7.32 0.46
N ASP A 101 -14.99 8.30 -0.35
CA ASP A 101 -14.38 8.09 -1.66
C ASP A 101 -13.06 7.29 -1.54
N LEU A 102 -12.15 7.76 -0.68
CA LEU A 102 -10.90 7.06 -0.38
C LEU A 102 -11.16 5.68 0.23
N GLY A 103 -12.02 5.61 1.24
CA GLY A 103 -12.28 4.39 1.98
C GLY A 103 -12.77 3.26 1.08
N LEU A 104 -13.76 3.51 0.24
CA LEU A 104 -14.31 2.51 -0.68
C LEU A 104 -13.32 2.11 -1.77
N ALA A 105 -12.63 3.08 -2.38
CA ALA A 105 -11.68 2.81 -3.45
C ALA A 105 -10.47 1.99 -2.95
N LEU A 106 -9.94 2.33 -1.75
CA LEU A 106 -8.81 1.63 -1.16
C LEU A 106 -9.21 0.23 -0.66
N ALA A 107 -10.36 0.09 0.01
CA ALA A 107 -10.88 -1.21 0.44
C ALA A 107 -11.07 -2.16 -0.76
N LYS A 108 -11.70 -1.67 -1.85
CA LYS A 108 -11.84 -2.42 -3.09
C LYS A 108 -10.48 -2.85 -3.66
N GLY A 109 -9.51 -1.95 -3.71
CA GLY A 109 -8.16 -2.23 -4.19
C GLY A 109 -7.50 -3.38 -3.43
N VAL A 110 -7.62 -3.40 -2.09
CA VAL A 110 -7.09 -4.49 -1.25
C VAL A 110 -7.83 -5.81 -1.52
N VAL A 111 -9.15 -5.80 -1.63
CA VAL A 111 -9.93 -7.00 -1.95
C VAL A 111 -9.52 -7.58 -3.30
N LEU A 112 -9.38 -6.75 -4.33
CA LEU A 112 -8.92 -7.20 -5.65
C LEU A 112 -7.48 -7.74 -5.61
N SER A 113 -6.61 -7.15 -4.78
CA SER A 113 -5.26 -7.67 -4.55
C SER A 113 -5.29 -9.06 -3.92
N LEU A 114 -6.14 -9.28 -2.90
CA LEU A 114 -6.31 -10.59 -2.28
C LEU A 114 -6.81 -11.63 -3.29
N VAL A 115 -7.83 -11.29 -4.07
CA VAL A 115 -8.35 -12.17 -5.12
C VAL A 115 -7.25 -12.54 -6.12
N THR A 116 -6.49 -11.55 -6.59
CA THR A 116 -5.39 -11.78 -7.54
C THR A 116 -4.30 -12.67 -6.95
N VAL A 117 -3.93 -12.45 -5.69
CA VAL A 117 -2.90 -13.24 -5.01
C VAL A 117 -3.33 -14.69 -4.82
N PHE A 118 -4.59 -14.95 -4.49
CA PHE A 118 -5.06 -16.33 -4.27
C PHE A 118 -5.48 -17.07 -5.55
N THR A 119 -5.72 -16.37 -6.64
CA THR A 119 -6.15 -17.01 -7.90
C THR A 119 -5.08 -16.93 -8.99
N PHE A 120 -4.66 -15.73 -9.34
CA PHE A 120 -3.77 -15.49 -10.47
C PHE A 120 -2.32 -15.83 -10.14
N MET A 121 -1.83 -15.48 -8.93
CA MET A 121 -0.43 -15.72 -8.57
C MET A 121 -0.05 -17.21 -8.50
N PRO A 122 -0.85 -18.12 -7.91
CA PRO A 122 -0.58 -19.55 -7.94
C PRO A 122 -0.50 -20.10 -9.37
N ALA A 123 -1.48 -19.75 -10.21
CA ALA A 123 -1.49 -20.19 -11.61
C ALA A 123 -0.27 -19.69 -12.38
N LEU A 124 0.09 -18.41 -12.20
CA LEU A 124 1.25 -17.81 -12.86
C LEU A 124 2.57 -18.43 -12.35
N THR A 125 2.66 -18.72 -11.05
CA THR A 125 3.86 -19.35 -10.46
C THR A 125 4.04 -20.77 -10.98
N LEU A 126 2.95 -21.56 -11.03
CA LEU A 126 2.99 -22.92 -11.59
C LEU A 126 3.29 -22.92 -13.09
N ALA A 127 2.79 -21.97 -13.86
CA ALA A 127 3.13 -21.86 -15.27
C ALA A 127 4.59 -21.48 -15.53
N ALA A 128 5.21 -20.76 -14.62
CA ALA A 128 6.54 -20.20 -14.80
C ALA A 128 7.62 -20.78 -13.88
N TYR A 129 7.33 -21.81 -13.07
CA TYR A 129 8.29 -22.36 -12.11
C TYR A 129 9.56 -22.89 -12.78
N GLN A 130 9.46 -23.49 -14.00
CA GLN A 130 10.60 -23.96 -14.75
C GLN A 130 11.55 -22.82 -15.18
N TRP A 131 11.02 -21.64 -15.43
CA TRP A 131 11.80 -20.44 -15.73
C TRP A 131 12.44 -19.88 -14.45
N MET A 132 11.74 -19.95 -13.33
CA MET A 132 12.30 -19.58 -12.04
C MET A 132 13.50 -20.45 -11.69
N ASP A 133 13.42 -21.76 -11.90
CA ASP A 133 14.52 -22.69 -11.65
C ASP A 133 15.75 -22.42 -12.55
N LYS A 134 15.52 -22.09 -13.83
CA LYS A 134 16.59 -21.74 -14.76
C LYS A 134 17.29 -20.43 -14.44
N THR A 135 16.56 -19.49 -13.82
CA THR A 135 17.07 -18.17 -13.44
C THR A 135 17.50 -18.11 -11.98
N TYR A 136 17.39 -19.23 -11.26
CA TYR A 136 17.83 -19.30 -9.86
C TYR A 136 19.35 -19.13 -9.78
N HIS A 137 19.76 -18.05 -9.16
CA HIS A 137 21.15 -17.75 -8.86
C HIS A 137 21.32 -17.55 -7.35
N ARG A 138 22.56 -17.67 -6.89
CA ARG A 138 22.87 -17.43 -5.47
C ARG A 138 22.34 -16.07 -5.04
N PRO A 139 21.74 -15.98 -3.83
CA PRO A 139 21.24 -14.72 -3.32
C PRO A 139 22.36 -13.68 -3.34
N LEU A 140 22.10 -12.53 -3.97
CA LEU A 140 23.03 -11.40 -4.03
C LEU A 140 23.25 -10.78 -2.64
N LEU A 141 22.31 -10.98 -1.74
CA LEU A 141 22.39 -10.46 -0.37
C LEU A 141 23.13 -11.46 0.52
N PRO A 142 24.14 -11.04 1.28
CA PRO A 142 24.81 -11.87 2.27
C PRO A 142 23.84 -12.27 3.38
N SER A 143 24.14 -13.35 4.10
CA SER A 143 23.35 -13.76 5.27
C SER A 143 23.34 -12.64 6.33
N PHE A 144 22.14 -12.30 6.81
CA PHE A 144 21.95 -11.26 7.82
C PHE A 144 22.13 -11.76 9.27
N ASP A 145 22.79 -12.87 9.49
CA ASP A 145 22.97 -13.44 10.83
C ASP A 145 23.67 -12.49 11.81
N LYS A 146 24.66 -11.73 11.33
CA LYS A 146 25.35 -10.72 12.12
C LYS A 146 24.42 -9.55 12.45
N PHE A 147 23.61 -9.14 11.47
CA PHE A 147 22.62 -8.08 11.62
C PHE A 147 21.51 -8.51 12.60
N GLY A 148 20.98 -9.74 12.48
CA GLY A 148 19.98 -10.28 13.41
C GLY A 148 20.50 -10.30 14.87
N ARG A 149 21.74 -10.74 15.09
CA ARG A 149 22.37 -10.70 16.42
C ARG A 149 22.59 -9.29 16.95
N PHE A 150 22.96 -8.35 16.09
CA PHE A 150 23.08 -6.94 16.43
C PHE A 150 21.73 -6.36 16.84
N VAL A 151 20.68 -6.56 16.04
CA VAL A 151 19.30 -6.10 16.33
C VAL A 151 18.81 -6.70 17.64
N ALA A 152 19.00 -8.01 17.87
CA ALA A 152 18.60 -8.68 19.11
C ALA A 152 19.29 -8.06 20.35
N ARG A 153 20.55 -7.61 20.22
CA ARG A 153 21.29 -6.97 21.30
C ARG A 153 20.80 -5.56 21.62
N ILE A 154 20.39 -4.80 20.62
CA ILE A 154 19.93 -3.42 20.79
C ILE A 154 18.41 -3.29 20.92
N MET A 155 17.66 -4.39 20.85
CA MET A 155 16.19 -4.37 20.86
C MET A 155 15.63 -3.64 22.07
N LEU A 156 16.12 -3.94 23.27
CA LEU A 156 15.64 -3.32 24.51
C LEU A 156 15.98 -1.82 24.59
N PRO A 157 17.23 -1.38 24.38
CA PRO A 157 17.53 0.06 24.39
C PRO A 157 16.83 0.80 23.26
N MET A 158 16.63 0.19 22.07
CA MET A 158 15.89 0.81 20.97
C MET A 158 14.41 0.99 21.33
N ALA A 159 13.78 0.00 21.97
CA ALA A 159 12.41 0.13 22.45
C ALA A 159 12.27 1.28 23.46
N LEU A 160 13.22 1.43 24.38
CA LEU A 160 13.25 2.55 25.31
C LEU A 160 13.38 3.90 24.61
N VAL A 161 14.27 4.01 23.62
CA VAL A 161 14.43 5.23 22.82
C VAL A 161 13.14 5.57 22.09
N LEU A 162 12.46 4.59 21.49
CA LEU A 162 11.17 4.83 20.81
C LEU A 162 10.10 5.34 21.79
N VAL A 163 9.99 4.76 22.98
CA VAL A 163 9.05 5.22 24.01
C VAL A 163 9.35 6.67 24.42
N ILE A 164 10.63 7.00 24.64
CA ILE A 164 11.04 8.37 24.97
C ILE A 164 10.72 9.35 23.83
N LEU A 165 10.91 8.94 22.57
CA LEU A 165 10.61 9.76 21.40
C LEU A 165 9.10 9.95 21.17
N MET A 166 8.23 9.09 21.70
CA MET A 166 6.77 9.24 21.54
C MET A 166 6.27 10.56 22.13
N VAL A 167 6.79 10.99 23.27
CA VAL A 167 6.33 12.22 23.93
C VAL A 167 6.63 13.46 23.08
N PRO A 168 7.89 13.74 22.68
CA PRO A 168 8.17 14.89 21.83
C PRO A 168 7.51 14.79 20.43
N SER A 169 7.38 13.57 19.88
CA SER A 169 6.68 13.38 18.60
C SER A 169 5.19 13.74 18.72
N TYR A 170 4.53 13.36 19.80
CA TYR A 170 3.14 13.72 20.06
C TYR A 170 2.97 15.23 20.22
N LEU A 171 3.85 15.89 20.99
CA LEU A 171 3.82 17.35 21.15
C LEU A 171 4.08 18.08 19.82
N ALA A 172 5.05 17.62 19.03
CA ALA A 172 5.32 18.18 17.72
C ALA A 172 4.14 17.97 16.73
N SER A 173 3.45 16.83 16.79
CA SER A 173 2.29 16.54 15.97
C SER A 173 1.14 17.56 16.19
N ASN A 174 0.93 17.99 17.43
CA ASN A 174 -0.08 18.99 17.75
C ASN A 174 0.27 20.41 17.25
N SER A 175 1.52 20.66 16.88
CA SER A 175 1.99 21.93 16.35
C SER A 175 1.97 21.96 14.80
N ASN A 176 1.60 20.86 14.15
CA ASN A 176 1.52 20.80 12.70
C ASN A 176 0.36 21.66 12.18
N GLN A 177 0.67 22.53 11.25
CA GLN A 177 -0.33 23.28 10.50
C GLN A 177 -0.71 22.50 9.24
N TYR A 178 -1.97 22.12 9.12
CA TYR A 178 -2.47 21.42 7.93
C TYR A 178 -3.05 22.45 6.95
N TYR A 179 -2.57 22.39 5.71
CA TYR A 179 -3.08 23.22 4.63
C TYR A 179 -4.17 22.47 3.87
N TYR A 180 -5.35 23.05 3.80
CA TYR A 180 -6.50 22.47 3.10
C TYR A 180 -6.78 23.14 1.73
N GLY A 181 -5.98 24.13 1.34
CA GLY A 181 -6.16 24.89 0.10
C GLY A 181 -5.33 24.37 -1.06
N ALA A 182 -5.71 24.74 -2.28
CA ALA A 182 -5.00 24.41 -3.51
C ALA A 182 -3.68 25.21 -3.68
N ALA A 183 -3.47 26.26 -2.91
CA ALA A 183 -2.36 27.21 -3.05
C ALA A 183 -0.97 26.54 -2.96
N HIS A 184 -0.81 25.50 -2.14
CA HIS A 184 0.45 24.77 -1.96
C HIS A 184 0.50 23.41 -2.67
N MET A 185 -0.49 23.11 -3.52
CA MET A 185 -0.54 21.84 -4.27
C MET A 185 0.53 21.79 -5.37
N PHE A 186 0.98 22.94 -5.82
CA PHE A 186 2.02 23.08 -6.85
C PHE A 186 3.30 23.64 -6.23
N GLY A 187 4.43 22.93 -6.45
CA GLY A 187 5.71 23.41 -5.96
C GLY A 187 6.10 24.76 -6.60
N GLU A 188 6.80 25.60 -5.86
CA GLU A 188 7.27 26.94 -6.31
C GLU A 188 8.06 26.91 -7.62
N ASN A 189 8.64 25.76 -7.96
CA ASN A 189 9.37 25.54 -9.22
C ASN A 189 8.46 25.31 -10.44
N THR A 190 7.15 25.25 -10.26
CA THR A 190 6.18 25.16 -11.35
C THR A 190 5.62 26.55 -11.67
N ARG A 191 5.23 26.77 -12.94
CA ARG A 191 4.64 28.04 -13.36
C ARG A 191 3.42 28.41 -12.51
N LEU A 192 2.53 27.43 -12.24
CA LEU A 192 1.36 27.62 -11.40
C LEU A 192 1.73 27.96 -9.94
N GLY A 193 2.76 27.31 -9.39
CA GLY A 193 3.22 27.61 -8.03
C GLY A 193 3.83 29.00 -7.92
N ALA A 194 4.63 29.42 -8.91
CA ALA A 194 5.20 30.76 -8.97
C ALA A 194 4.11 31.85 -9.12
N ASP A 195 3.12 31.63 -10.00
CA ASP A 195 2.00 32.54 -10.21
C ASP A 195 1.14 32.65 -8.92
N THR A 196 0.91 31.54 -8.25
CA THR A 196 0.17 31.50 -6.96
C THR A 196 0.93 32.26 -5.87
N ALA A 197 2.24 32.03 -5.75
CA ALA A 197 3.08 32.75 -4.78
C ALA A 197 3.07 34.27 -5.02
N ALA A 198 3.17 34.71 -6.30
CA ALA A 198 3.10 36.13 -6.64
C ALA A 198 1.73 36.78 -6.32
N ILE A 199 0.63 36.03 -6.49
CA ILE A 199 -0.72 36.46 -6.12
C ILE A 199 -0.83 36.57 -4.59
N GLU A 200 -0.34 35.60 -3.85
CA GLU A 200 -0.36 35.62 -2.37
C GLU A 200 0.50 36.74 -1.80
N GLU A 201 1.64 37.05 -2.41
CA GLU A 201 2.50 38.17 -2.00
C GLU A 201 1.83 39.53 -2.25
N THR A 202 1.08 39.66 -3.33
CA THR A 202 0.47 40.94 -3.73
C THR A 202 -0.86 41.20 -3.03
N PHE A 203 -1.72 40.18 -2.89
CA PHE A 203 -3.10 40.30 -2.42
C PHE A 203 -3.35 39.67 -1.04
N GLY A 204 -2.32 39.05 -0.47
CA GLY A 204 -2.45 38.26 0.74
C GLY A 204 -3.10 36.88 0.47
N ARG A 205 -3.09 36.04 1.49
CA ARG A 205 -3.68 34.72 1.43
C ARG A 205 -5.20 34.83 1.37
N SER A 206 -5.81 34.43 0.27
CA SER A 206 -7.26 34.37 0.12
C SER A 206 -7.72 32.94 -0.10
N ASP A 207 -8.42 32.37 0.89
CA ASP A 207 -9.19 31.17 0.68
C ASP A 207 -10.53 31.55 0.06
N THR A 208 -10.95 30.83 -0.99
CA THR A 208 -12.25 31.09 -1.62
C THR A 208 -13.35 30.53 -0.74
N TYR A 209 -14.16 31.42 -0.15
CA TYR A 209 -15.35 31.04 0.60
C TYR A 209 -16.59 31.18 -0.29
N VAL A 210 -17.39 30.13 -0.36
CA VAL A 210 -18.69 30.15 -1.00
C VAL A 210 -19.74 30.29 0.09
N VAL A 211 -20.43 31.43 0.11
CA VAL A 211 -21.57 31.67 1.00
C VAL A 211 -22.82 31.27 0.24
N LEU A 212 -23.48 30.20 0.69
CA LEU A 212 -24.82 29.84 0.20
C LEU A 212 -25.85 30.62 0.97
N VAL A 213 -26.54 31.57 0.30
CA VAL A 213 -27.67 32.28 0.85
C VAL A 213 -28.94 31.55 0.42
N PRO A 214 -29.78 31.04 1.35
CA PRO A 214 -31.06 30.46 0.96
C PRO A 214 -31.92 31.54 0.30
N GLU A 215 -32.49 31.26 -0.86
CA GLU A 215 -33.52 32.10 -1.45
C GLU A 215 -34.72 32.09 -0.53
N GLY A 216 -35.17 33.29 -0.15
CA GLY A 216 -36.32 33.52 0.70
C GLY A 216 -37.67 33.29 -0.01
#